data_94248e03c788967a7edea37d970808d1
#
_entry.id   94248e03c788967a7edea37d970808d1
#
_cell.length_a   1.000
_cell.length_b   1.000
_cell.length_c   1.000
_cell.angle_alpha   90.00
_cell.angle_beta   90.00
_cell.angle_gamma   90.00
#
_symmetry.space_group_name_H-M   'P 1'
#
loop_
_entity.id
_entity.type
_entity.pdbx_description
1 polymer ?
#
loop_
_entity_poly.entity_id
_entity_poly.type
_entity_poly.pdbx_seq_one_letter_code
_entity_poly.pdbx_strand_id
1 'polypeptide(L)'
;MMEFKTLLFGKQGPVGILTINQPETLNALNTSVLKELGQAFDKFAEDAELRVIVLTGAGRSFVAGADIAEMSGLDAEAGKIFGQLGASVFRKIELSEKIVIAAVNGYALGGGCELALACDIRMASEKAKFAQPET
;
A
#
# COMPACT_ATOMS: atom_id res chain seq x y z
N MET A 1 -0.90 16.32 12.21
CA MET A 1 -0.01 15.94 11.10
C MET A 1 0.39 14.49 11.23
N MET A 2 0.37 13.74 10.14
CA MET A 2 0.80 12.34 10.17
C MET A 2 2.28 12.23 9.84
N GLU A 3 2.99 11.49 10.67
CA GLU A 3 4.39 11.18 10.43
C GLU A 3 4.58 9.68 10.34
N PHE A 4 5.21 9.23 9.26
CA PHE A 4 5.47 7.82 9.00
C PHE A 4 6.95 7.59 8.74
N LYS A 5 7.40 6.38 9.00
CA LYS A 5 8.78 5.96 8.69
C LYS A 5 8.88 5.39 7.27
N THR A 6 7.83 4.73 6.80
CA THR A 6 7.84 4.02 5.52
C THR A 6 6.97 4.68 4.45
N LEU A 7 6.19 5.68 4.81
CA LEU A 7 5.27 6.36 3.92
C LEU A 7 5.54 7.86 3.92
N LEU A 8 5.20 8.50 2.80
CA LEU A 8 5.15 9.95 2.70
C LEU A 8 3.70 10.34 2.43
N PHE A 9 3.23 11.41 3.07
CA PHE A 9 1.89 11.92 2.84
C PHE A 9 1.91 13.42 2.56
N GLY A 10 1.22 13.82 1.49
CA GLY A 10 1.01 15.23 1.16
C GLY A 10 -0.45 15.45 0.85
N LYS A 11 -0.95 16.63 1.17
CA LYS A 11 -2.36 16.99 0.97
C LYS A 11 -2.45 18.26 0.13
N GLN A 12 -3.30 18.24 -0.89
CA GLN A 12 -3.62 19.38 -1.73
C GLN A 12 -5.14 19.50 -1.80
N GLY A 13 -5.72 20.40 -1.00
CA GLY A 13 -7.17 20.52 -0.90
C GLY A 13 -7.78 19.19 -0.50
N PRO A 14 -8.77 18.68 -1.26
CA PRO A 14 -9.44 17.42 -0.91
C PRO A 14 -8.67 16.17 -1.34
N VAL A 15 -7.49 16.31 -1.93
CA VAL A 15 -6.69 15.18 -2.44
C VAL A 15 -5.49 14.93 -1.56
N GLY A 16 -5.36 13.71 -1.06
CA GLY A 16 -4.17 13.26 -0.35
C GLY A 16 -3.35 12.36 -1.24
N ILE A 17 -2.03 12.50 -1.20
CA ILE A 17 -1.10 11.64 -1.94
C ILE A 17 -0.30 10.86 -0.92
N LEU A 18 -0.48 9.55 -0.92
CA LEU A 18 0.21 8.64 -0.02
C LEU A 18 1.21 7.82 -0.83
N THR A 19 2.48 7.98 -0.51
CA THR A 19 3.57 7.33 -1.23
C THR A 19 4.24 6.30 -0.32
N ILE A 20 4.32 5.05 -0.77
CA ILE A 20 5.11 4.04 -0.09
C ILE A 20 6.57 4.33 -0.43
N ASN A 21 7.38 4.58 0.61
CA ASN A 21 8.73 5.12 0.44
C ASN A 21 9.80 4.19 1.03
N GLN A 22 9.94 3.04 0.38
CA GLN A 22 10.98 2.05 0.68
C GLN A 22 11.60 1.60 -0.64
N PRO A 23 12.15 2.54 -1.45
CA PRO A 23 12.58 2.21 -2.81
C PRO A 23 13.73 1.19 -2.88
N GLU A 24 14.57 1.13 -1.85
CA GLU A 24 15.69 0.18 -1.79
C GLU A 24 15.22 -1.28 -1.70
N THR A 25 14.00 -1.53 -1.25
CA THR A 25 13.39 -2.87 -1.22
C THR A 25 12.24 -2.97 -2.21
N LEU A 26 12.20 -2.07 -3.19
CA LEU A 26 11.14 -2.01 -4.21
C LEU A 26 9.75 -1.88 -3.59
N ASN A 27 9.67 -1.20 -2.44
CA ASN A 27 8.43 -0.96 -1.69
C ASN A 27 7.72 -2.26 -1.27
N ALA A 28 8.50 -3.30 -1.01
CA ALA A 28 7.94 -4.57 -0.54
C ALA A 28 7.15 -4.39 0.75
N LEU A 29 6.04 -5.10 0.87
CA LEU A 29 5.18 -5.02 2.05
C LEU A 29 5.80 -5.81 3.20
N ASN A 30 6.24 -5.10 4.23
CA ASN A 30 6.65 -5.68 5.49
C ASN A 30 5.65 -5.25 6.58
N THR A 31 5.87 -5.72 7.80
CA THR A 31 4.97 -5.41 8.92
C THR A 31 4.86 -3.91 9.16
N SER A 32 5.97 -3.18 9.10
CA SER A 32 5.97 -1.73 9.32
C SER A 32 5.15 -0.99 8.27
N VAL A 33 5.32 -1.33 6.99
CA VAL A 33 4.55 -0.72 5.90
C VAL A 33 3.06 -1.00 6.08
N LEU A 34 2.70 -2.26 6.36
CA LEU A 34 1.31 -2.65 6.54
C LEU A 34 0.66 -1.93 7.73
N LYS A 35 1.36 -1.85 8.85
CA LYS A 35 0.84 -1.13 10.02
C LYS A 35 0.65 0.35 9.73
N GLU A 36 1.59 0.98 9.05
CA GLU A 36 1.49 2.39 8.72
C GLU A 36 0.38 2.67 7.70
N LEU A 37 0.20 1.78 6.72
CA LEU A 37 -0.94 1.88 5.80
C LEU A 37 -2.26 1.83 6.55
N GLY A 38 -2.40 0.88 7.49
CA GLY A 38 -3.60 0.78 8.31
C GLY A 38 -3.85 2.05 9.11
N GLN A 39 -2.82 2.59 9.76
CA GLN A 39 -2.91 3.83 10.51
C GLN A 39 -3.30 5.01 9.63
N ALA A 40 -2.71 5.09 8.44
CA ALA A 40 -3.01 6.16 7.48
C ALA A 40 -4.49 6.15 7.09
N PHE A 41 -5.03 4.98 6.73
CA PHE A 41 -6.43 4.89 6.32
C PHE A 41 -7.40 5.12 7.49
N ASP A 42 -7.03 4.77 8.72
CA ASP A 42 -7.81 5.15 9.89
C ASP A 42 -7.88 6.68 10.04
N LYS A 43 -6.76 7.36 9.84
CA LYS A 43 -6.71 8.84 9.90
C LYS A 43 -7.50 9.48 8.77
N PHE A 44 -7.42 8.92 7.56
CA PHE A 44 -8.17 9.45 6.42
C PHE A 44 -9.67 9.38 6.67
N ALA A 45 -10.14 8.32 7.31
CA ALA A 45 -11.57 8.17 7.62
C ALA A 45 -12.10 9.29 8.52
N GLU A 46 -11.23 9.87 9.35
CA GLU A 46 -11.58 10.96 10.27
C GLU A 46 -11.48 12.35 9.64
N ASP A 47 -10.86 12.49 8.48
CA ASP A 47 -10.63 13.77 7.83
C ASP A 47 -11.75 14.12 6.85
N ALA A 48 -12.66 14.98 7.30
CA ALA A 48 -13.83 15.37 6.50
C ALA A 48 -13.48 16.17 5.24
N GLU A 49 -12.32 16.84 5.21
CA GLU A 49 -11.89 17.61 4.04
C GLU A 49 -11.32 16.72 2.93
N LEU A 50 -10.81 15.55 3.31
CA LEU A 50 -10.15 14.63 2.40
C LEU A 50 -11.21 13.81 1.66
N ARG A 51 -11.16 13.81 0.34
CA ARG A 51 -12.14 13.08 -0.49
C ARG A 51 -11.52 11.99 -1.34
N VAL A 52 -10.27 12.20 -1.75
CA VAL A 52 -9.57 11.29 -2.67
C VAL A 52 -8.18 11.02 -2.13
N ILE A 53 -7.79 9.76 -2.15
CA ILE A 53 -6.44 9.33 -1.81
C ILE A 53 -5.79 8.78 -3.06
N VAL A 54 -4.63 9.31 -3.42
CA VAL A 54 -3.79 8.74 -4.47
C VAL A 54 -2.70 7.93 -3.79
N LEU A 55 -2.65 6.64 -4.05
CA LEU A 55 -1.66 5.72 -3.49
C LEU A 55 -0.65 5.38 -4.58
N THR A 56 0.62 5.59 -4.30
CA THR A 56 1.69 5.32 -5.27
C THR A 56 2.94 4.83 -4.55
N GLY A 57 3.98 4.49 -5.29
CA GLY A 57 5.26 4.04 -4.75
C GLY A 57 6.40 4.94 -5.18
N ALA A 58 7.39 5.11 -4.30
CA ALA A 58 8.60 5.86 -4.62
C ALA A 58 9.52 5.02 -5.50
N GLY A 59 10.17 5.66 -6.46
CA GLY A 59 11.13 5.00 -7.34
C GLY A 59 10.46 4.24 -8.47
N ARG A 60 11.02 3.08 -8.81
CA ARG A 60 10.62 2.29 -9.99
C ARG A 60 9.56 1.23 -9.72
N SER A 61 9.08 1.12 -8.49
CA SER A 61 8.04 0.16 -8.12
C SER A 61 6.86 0.86 -7.50
N PHE A 62 5.68 0.33 -7.72
CA PHE A 62 4.52 0.59 -6.88
C PHE A 62 4.72 -0.21 -5.59
N VAL A 63 4.55 -1.51 -5.66
CA VAL A 63 4.88 -2.47 -4.60
C VAL A 63 5.29 -3.79 -5.24
N ALA A 64 6.49 -4.25 -4.97
CA ALA A 64 7.01 -5.49 -5.55
C ALA A 64 6.88 -6.66 -4.57
N GLY A 65 5.64 -6.95 -4.15
CA GLY A 65 5.33 -8.11 -3.35
C GLY A 65 5.49 -7.92 -1.84
N ALA A 66 5.45 -9.02 -1.10
CA ALA A 66 5.75 -9.04 0.32
C ALA A 66 7.26 -9.13 0.54
N ASP A 67 7.71 -8.68 1.72
CA ASP A 67 9.12 -8.74 2.06
C ASP A 67 9.53 -10.20 2.34
N ILE A 68 10.25 -10.80 1.39
CA ILE A 68 10.68 -12.20 1.49
C ILE A 68 11.62 -12.41 2.67
N ALA A 69 12.51 -11.46 2.94
CA ALA A 69 13.46 -11.56 4.05
C ALA A 69 12.73 -11.61 5.39
N GLU A 70 11.71 -10.77 5.57
CA GLU A 70 10.88 -10.81 6.78
C GLU A 70 10.07 -12.10 6.85
N MET A 71 9.47 -12.51 5.74
CA MET A 71 8.64 -13.74 5.71
C MET A 71 9.44 -14.99 6.01
N SER A 72 10.67 -15.09 5.53
CA SER A 72 11.50 -16.28 5.74
C SER A 72 11.89 -16.50 7.20
N GLY A 73 11.83 -15.45 8.00
CA GLY A 73 12.10 -15.55 9.45
C GLY A 73 10.88 -15.88 10.29
N LEU A 74 9.70 -16.02 9.68
CA LEU A 74 8.45 -16.25 10.43
C LEU A 74 8.17 -17.75 10.58
N ASP A 75 7.70 -18.15 11.77
CA ASP A 75 7.11 -19.47 11.97
C ASP A 75 5.66 -19.46 11.43
N ALA A 76 4.98 -20.60 11.52
CA ALA A 76 3.63 -20.73 10.98
C ALA A 76 2.63 -19.76 11.61
N GLU A 77 2.73 -19.54 12.93
CA GLU A 77 1.82 -18.64 13.64
C GLU A 77 2.10 -17.19 13.28
N ALA A 78 3.36 -16.78 13.29
CA ALA A 78 3.76 -15.42 12.92
C ALA A 78 3.43 -15.12 11.46
N GLY A 79 3.57 -16.11 10.57
CA GLY A 79 3.17 -15.98 9.18
C GLY A 79 1.67 -15.78 9.02
N LYS A 80 0.88 -16.46 9.82
CA LYS A 80 -0.58 -16.29 9.84
C LYS A 80 -0.96 -14.87 10.30
N ILE A 81 -0.29 -14.37 11.35
CA ILE A 81 -0.53 -13.01 11.86
C ILE A 81 -0.18 -11.98 10.78
N PHE A 82 0.94 -12.17 10.09
CA PHE A 82 1.35 -11.28 9.00
C PHE A 82 0.30 -11.28 7.88
N GLY A 83 -0.18 -12.45 7.47
CA GLY A 83 -1.23 -12.57 6.46
C GLY A 83 -2.54 -11.91 6.88
N GLN A 84 -2.93 -12.06 8.14
CA GLN A 84 -4.11 -11.41 8.67
C GLN A 84 -3.97 -9.90 8.71
N LEU A 85 -2.79 -9.39 9.04
CA LEU A 85 -2.51 -7.96 9.02
C LEU A 85 -2.68 -7.41 7.61
N GLY A 86 -2.08 -8.06 6.61
CA GLY A 86 -2.21 -7.66 5.21
C GLY A 86 -3.66 -7.64 4.75
N ALA A 87 -4.40 -8.72 5.05
CA ALA A 87 -5.80 -8.83 4.68
C ALA A 87 -6.64 -7.73 5.33
N SER A 88 -6.38 -7.41 6.61
CA SER A 88 -7.14 -6.38 7.31
C SER A 88 -6.86 -4.99 6.73
N VAL A 89 -5.62 -4.71 6.35
CA VAL A 89 -5.24 -3.43 5.74
C VAL A 89 -5.89 -3.27 4.37
N PHE A 90 -5.82 -4.31 3.53
CA PHE A 90 -6.44 -4.27 2.21
C PHE A 90 -7.96 -4.07 2.31
N ARG A 91 -8.58 -4.69 3.30
CA ARG A 91 -10.00 -4.51 3.53
C ARG A 91 -10.34 -3.09 3.97
N LYS A 92 -9.51 -2.46 4.81
CA LYS A 92 -9.71 -1.04 5.17
C LYS A 92 -9.69 -0.15 3.94
N ILE A 93 -8.78 -0.42 3.01
CA ILE A 93 -8.68 0.33 1.75
C ILE A 93 -9.93 0.10 0.91
N GLU A 94 -10.32 -1.15 0.74
CA GLU A 94 -11.49 -1.54 -0.04
C GLU A 94 -12.77 -0.91 0.50
N LEU A 95 -12.92 -0.83 1.83
CA LEU A 95 -14.10 -0.30 2.49
C LEU A 95 -14.02 1.20 2.74
N SER A 96 -12.95 1.88 2.34
CA SER A 96 -12.79 3.32 2.53
C SER A 96 -13.94 4.08 1.84
N GLU A 97 -14.49 5.05 2.56
CA GLU A 97 -15.50 5.96 1.98
C GLU A 97 -14.85 7.03 1.10
N LYS A 98 -13.55 7.27 1.28
CA LYS A 98 -12.78 8.11 0.37
C LYS A 98 -12.49 7.30 -0.89
N ILE A 99 -12.45 7.95 -2.02
CA ILE A 99 -12.07 7.29 -3.28
C ILE A 99 -10.56 7.07 -3.25
N VAL A 100 -10.14 5.84 -3.49
CA VAL A 100 -8.72 5.49 -3.49
C VAL A 100 -8.28 5.15 -4.92
N ILE A 101 -7.31 5.89 -5.41
CA ILE A 101 -6.75 5.71 -6.74
C ILE A 101 -5.34 5.12 -6.58
N ALA A 102 -5.14 3.94 -7.15
CA ALA A 102 -3.78 3.39 -7.24
C ALA A 102 -3.12 3.99 -8.47
N ALA A 103 -2.09 4.81 -8.26
CA ALA A 103 -1.25 5.33 -9.34
C ALA A 103 -0.04 4.40 -9.46
N VAL A 104 -0.16 3.41 -10.34
CA VAL A 104 0.81 2.33 -10.47
C VAL A 104 1.96 2.76 -11.36
N ASN A 105 3.07 3.11 -10.74
CA ASN A 105 4.23 3.72 -11.40
C ASN A 105 5.27 2.72 -11.90
N GLY A 106 5.12 1.44 -11.59
CA GLY A 106 6.08 0.42 -11.97
C GLY A 106 5.60 -0.96 -11.57
N TYR A 107 6.45 -1.73 -10.93
CA TYR A 107 6.10 -3.10 -10.53
C TYR A 107 4.98 -3.13 -9.50
N ALA A 108 3.96 -3.94 -9.78
CA ALA A 108 2.88 -4.26 -8.85
C ALA A 108 2.76 -5.79 -8.85
N LEU A 109 3.58 -6.45 -8.02
CA LEU A 109 3.75 -7.89 -8.02
C LEU A 109 3.19 -8.51 -6.75
N GLY A 110 2.50 -9.64 -6.87
CA GLY A 110 1.94 -10.35 -5.72
C GLY A 110 1.07 -9.45 -4.84
N GLY A 111 1.52 -9.20 -3.61
CA GLY A 111 0.85 -8.29 -2.67
C GLY A 111 0.64 -6.88 -3.24
N GLY A 112 1.54 -6.43 -4.10
CA GLY A 112 1.41 -5.14 -4.79
C GLY A 112 0.26 -5.14 -5.79
N CYS A 113 0.08 -6.24 -6.51
CA CYS A 113 -1.06 -6.40 -7.39
C CYS A 113 -2.37 -6.43 -6.59
N GLU A 114 -2.39 -7.15 -5.48
CA GLU A 114 -3.55 -7.23 -4.58
C GLU A 114 -3.88 -5.86 -3.98
N LEU A 115 -2.87 -5.09 -3.57
CA LEU A 115 -3.06 -3.74 -3.05
C LEU A 115 -3.71 -2.84 -4.11
N ALA A 116 -3.23 -2.90 -5.35
CA ALA A 116 -3.83 -2.13 -6.45
C ALA A 116 -5.28 -2.53 -6.69
N LEU A 117 -5.58 -3.83 -6.58
CA LEU A 117 -6.95 -4.33 -6.75
C LEU A 117 -7.89 -3.91 -5.63
N ALA A 118 -7.37 -3.64 -4.44
CA ALA A 118 -8.16 -3.16 -3.31
C ALA A 118 -8.62 -1.70 -3.49
N CYS A 119 -7.96 -0.95 -4.37
CA CYS A 119 -8.31 0.44 -4.66
C CYS A 119 -9.51 0.54 -5.58
N ASP A 120 -10.18 1.70 -5.59
CA ASP A 120 -11.38 1.90 -6.41
C ASP A 120 -11.04 2.07 -7.89
N ILE A 121 -9.97 2.79 -8.17
CA ILE A 121 -9.53 3.12 -9.54
C ILE A 121 -8.05 2.82 -9.65
N ARG A 122 -7.64 2.30 -10.78
CA ARG A 122 -6.22 2.05 -11.08
C ARG A 122 -5.82 2.84 -12.30
N MET A 123 -4.75 3.62 -12.15
CA MET A 123 -4.07 4.30 -13.24
C MET A 123 -2.67 3.69 -13.32
N ALA A 124 -2.24 3.35 -14.50
CA ALA A 124 -0.95 2.70 -14.69
C ALA A 124 -0.09 3.48 -15.68
N SER A 125 1.17 3.69 -15.32
CA SER A 125 2.13 4.24 -16.27
C SER A 125 2.49 3.19 -17.31
N GLU A 126 3.14 3.60 -18.39
CA GLU A 126 3.63 2.67 -19.41
C GLU A 126 4.63 1.66 -18.84
N LYS A 127 5.27 2.01 -17.72
CA LYS A 127 6.25 1.16 -17.05
C LYS A 127 5.63 0.19 -16.05
N ALA A 128 4.32 0.27 -15.82
CA ALA A 128 3.66 -0.60 -14.86
C ALA A 128 3.66 -2.05 -15.33
N LYS A 129 3.93 -2.96 -14.39
CA LYS A 129 3.91 -4.40 -14.64
C LYS A 129 3.17 -5.08 -13.49
N PHE A 130 2.13 -5.82 -13.84
CA PHE A 130 1.29 -6.52 -12.87
C PHE A 130 1.53 -8.02 -13.00
N ALA A 131 1.68 -8.70 -11.86
CA ALA A 131 1.82 -10.15 -11.84
C ALA A 131 1.50 -10.72 -10.47
N GLN A 132 1.14 -11.99 -10.45
CA GLN A 132 0.94 -12.79 -9.23
C GLN A 132 1.96 -13.93 -9.25
N PRO A 133 3.26 -13.64 -9.06
CA PRO A 133 4.30 -14.65 -9.23
C PRO A 133 4.27 -15.78 -8.20
N GLU A 134 3.56 -15.59 -7.08
CA GLU A 134 3.38 -16.63 -6.05
C GLU A 134 2.40 -17.73 -6.46
N THR A 135 1.63 -17.50 -7.48
CA THR A 135 0.71 -18.48 -8.01
C THR A 135 1.31 -19.23 -9.20
#